data_9153163a5fe4b99c5148b8d8d66d0359
#
_entry.id   9153163a5fe4b99c5148b8d8d66d0359
#
_cell.length_a   1.000
_cell.length_b   1.000
_cell.length_c   1.000
_cell.angle_alpha   90.00
_cell.angle_beta   90.00
_cell.angle_gamma   90.00
#
_symmetry.space_group_name_H-M   'P 1'
#
loop_
_entity.id
_entity.type
_entity.pdbx_description
1 polymer ?
#
loop_
_entity_poly.entity_id
_entity_poly.type
_entity_poly.pdbx_seq_one_letter_code
_entity_poly.pdbx_strand_id
1 'polypeptide(L)' 'MKFAPTTAYIVDVTTADKAELMAALKDVPGITSVEDGGMYREDVAYSQVHIEALNAVWSLEQLDELLYSLNYDVVGIVEQ' A
#
# COMPACT_ATOMS: atom_id res chain seq x y z
N MET A 1 -11.51 17.50 -19.18
CA MET A 1 -11.60 16.82 -17.89
C MET A 1 -10.22 16.68 -17.29
N LYS A 2 -10.09 16.99 -16.03
CA LYS A 2 -8.81 16.86 -15.33
C LYS A 2 -8.88 15.69 -14.37
N PHE A 3 -7.85 14.86 -14.42
CA PHE A 3 -7.66 13.80 -13.45
C PHE A 3 -6.59 14.23 -12.46
N ALA A 4 -6.86 14.03 -11.19
CA ALA A 4 -5.83 14.24 -10.18
C ALA A 4 -4.71 13.22 -10.42
N PRO A 5 -3.45 13.66 -10.48
CA PRO A 5 -2.35 12.72 -10.70
C PRO A 5 -2.19 11.78 -9.52
N THR A 6 -2.00 10.51 -9.84
CA THR A 6 -1.75 9.46 -8.86
C THR A 6 -0.41 8.79 -9.14
N THR A 7 0.16 8.20 -8.11
CA THR A 7 1.36 7.37 -8.23
C THR A 7 1.02 5.99 -7.69
N ALA A 8 1.49 4.96 -8.38
CA ALA A 8 1.31 3.58 -7.97
C ALA A 8 2.49 3.13 -7.10
N TYR A 9 2.18 2.38 -6.06
CA TYR A 9 3.17 1.85 -5.12
C TYR A 9 2.94 0.36 -4.88
N ILE A 10 4.00 -0.33 -4.52
CA ILE A 10 3.93 -1.72 -4.09
C ILE A 10 4.33 -1.77 -2.62
N VAL A 11 3.46 -2.33 -1.80
CA VAL A 11 3.70 -2.51 -0.36
C VAL A 11 3.97 -3.99 -0.11
N ASP A 12 5.12 -4.28 0.50
CA ASP A 12 5.44 -5.64 0.93
C ASP A 12 5.02 -5.81 2.38
N VAL A 13 4.21 -6.79 2.64
CA VAL A 13 3.63 -7.04 3.96
C VAL A 13 3.59 -8.54 4.22
N THR A 14 3.59 -8.95 5.48
CA THR A 14 3.39 -10.36 5.80
C THR A 14 2.01 -10.82 5.32
N THR A 15 1.94 -12.04 4.84
CA THR A 15 0.69 -12.61 4.34
C THR A 15 -0.40 -12.61 5.41
N ALA A 16 0.00 -12.81 6.67
CA ALA A 16 -0.93 -12.80 7.79
C ALA A 16 -1.64 -11.46 7.98
N ASP A 17 -0.94 -10.36 7.70
CA ASP A 17 -1.48 -9.01 7.92
C ASP A 17 -2.06 -8.37 6.65
N LYS A 18 -1.91 -9.02 5.50
CA LYS A 18 -2.30 -8.42 4.21
C LYS A 18 -3.76 -7.99 4.17
N ALA A 19 -4.68 -8.87 4.57
CA ALA A 19 -6.11 -8.57 4.48
C ALA A 19 -6.51 -7.38 5.35
N GLU A 20 -5.98 -7.31 6.56
CA GLU A 20 -6.26 -6.19 7.47
C GLU A 20 -5.64 -4.90 6.97
N LEU A 21 -4.42 -4.97 6.45
CA LEU A 21 -3.76 -3.82 5.86
C LEU A 21 -4.55 -3.26 4.69
N MET A 22 -5.00 -4.13 3.78
CA MET A 22 -5.80 -3.71 2.64
C MET A 22 -7.08 -3.02 3.08
N ALA A 23 -7.77 -3.57 4.07
CA ALA A 23 -8.99 -2.96 4.61
C ALA A 23 -8.72 -1.58 5.22
N ALA A 24 -7.64 -1.45 5.96
CA ALA A 24 -7.25 -0.18 6.57
C ALA A 24 -6.91 0.86 5.50
N LEU A 25 -6.17 0.47 4.46
CA LEU A 25 -5.78 1.39 3.39
C LEU A 25 -6.96 1.87 2.56
N LYS A 26 -7.99 1.04 2.39
CA LYS A 26 -9.20 1.45 1.65
C LYS A 26 -9.92 2.61 2.33
N ASP A 27 -9.76 2.75 3.63
CA ASP A 27 -10.42 3.81 4.40
C ASP A 27 -9.57 5.09 4.50
N VAL A 28 -8.36 5.10 3.94
CA VAL A 28 -7.46 6.25 4.01
C VAL A 28 -7.81 7.24 2.90
N PRO A 29 -8.14 8.50 3.23
CA PRO A 29 -8.38 9.51 2.22
C PRO A 29 -7.15 9.74 1.34
N GLY A 30 -7.35 9.87 0.04
CA GLY A 30 -6.26 10.09 -0.91
C GLY A 30 -5.64 8.83 -1.47
N ILE A 31 -5.95 7.66 -0.92
CA ILE A 31 -5.60 6.38 -1.52
C ILE A 31 -6.79 5.96 -2.40
N THR A 32 -6.58 5.92 -3.71
CA THR A 32 -7.64 5.75 -4.70
C THR A 32 -7.87 4.32 -5.12
N SER A 33 -6.88 3.46 -4.93
CA SER A 33 -6.98 2.04 -5.32
C SER A 33 -6.15 1.20 -4.35
N VAL A 34 -6.70 0.07 -3.94
CA VAL A 34 -6.02 -0.94 -3.14
C VAL A 34 -6.33 -2.30 -3.74
N GLU A 35 -5.31 -2.98 -4.24
CA GLU A 35 -5.47 -4.27 -4.89
C GLU A 35 -4.50 -5.29 -4.32
N ASP A 36 -4.92 -6.55 -4.32
CA ASP A 36 -4.07 -7.66 -3.95
C ASP A 36 -3.03 -7.89 -5.05
N GLY A 37 -1.77 -7.75 -4.71
CA GLY A 37 -0.65 -7.97 -5.64
C GLY A 37 -0.13 -9.40 -5.64
N GLY A 38 -0.73 -10.29 -4.85
CA GLY A 38 -0.33 -11.69 -4.77
C GLY A 38 0.80 -11.95 -3.79
N MET A 39 1.24 -13.20 -3.73
CA MET A 39 2.36 -13.60 -2.88
C MET A 39 3.67 -13.33 -3.59
N TYR A 40 4.69 -13.06 -2.80
CA TYR A 40 6.03 -12.80 -3.29
C TYR A 40 6.68 -14.13 -3.70
N ARG A 41 6.69 -14.43 -5.00
CA ARG A 41 7.23 -15.69 -5.57
C ARG A 41 6.57 -16.91 -4.89
N GLU A 42 7.41 -17.82 -4.37
CA GLU A 42 6.98 -18.99 -3.64
C GLU A 42 6.97 -18.79 -2.13
N ASP A 43 7.33 -17.59 -1.67
CA ASP A 43 7.39 -17.28 -0.25
C ASP A 43 5.99 -16.95 0.26
N VAL A 44 5.39 -17.90 0.97
CA VAL A 44 4.03 -17.74 1.51
C VAL A 44 3.98 -16.80 2.71
N ALA A 45 5.13 -16.42 3.27
CA ALA A 45 5.18 -15.53 4.42
C ALA A 45 4.97 -14.08 4.04
N TYR A 46 5.22 -13.71 2.79
CA TYR A 46 5.14 -12.33 2.33
C TYR A 46 4.24 -12.18 1.13
N SER A 47 3.58 -11.05 1.06
CA SER A 47 2.64 -10.72 -0.01
C SER A 47 2.85 -9.28 -0.45
N GLN A 48 2.30 -8.95 -1.62
CA GLN A 48 2.32 -7.59 -2.13
C GLN A 48 0.91 -7.02 -2.17
N VAL A 49 0.81 -5.73 -1.87
CA VAL A 49 -0.41 -4.95 -2.04
C VAL A 49 -0.09 -3.81 -2.98
N HIS A 50 -0.87 -3.67 -4.04
CA HIS A 50 -0.71 -2.59 -5.01
C HIS A 50 -1.68 -1.47 -4.64
N ILE A 51 -1.14 -0.27 -4.48
CA ILE A 51 -1.96 0.90 -4.16
C ILE A 51 -1.69 2.02 -5.14
N GLU A 52 -2.68 2.88 -5.31
CA GLU A 52 -2.51 4.17 -5.98
C GLU A 52 -2.93 5.26 -5.01
N ALA A 53 -2.16 6.33 -4.98
CA ALA A 53 -2.40 7.45 -4.08
C ALA A 53 -2.28 8.78 -4.84
N LEU A 54 -3.09 9.74 -4.43
CA LEU A 54 -3.05 11.09 -4.99
C LEU A 54 -1.74 11.78 -4.61
N ASN A 55 -1.02 12.28 -5.62
CA ASN A 55 0.26 12.95 -5.41
C ASN A 55 0.14 14.18 -4.53
N ALA A 56 -1.01 14.87 -4.59
CA ALA A 56 -1.24 16.06 -3.79
C ALA A 56 -1.44 15.76 -2.31
N VAL A 57 -1.75 14.50 -1.96
CA VAL A 57 -2.06 14.09 -0.60
C VAL A 57 -0.93 13.28 0.01
N TRP A 58 -0.36 12.36 -0.77
CA TRP A 58 0.60 11.38 -0.27
C TRP A 58 1.90 11.39 -1.08
N SER A 59 3.04 11.49 -0.38
CA SER A 59 4.36 11.19 -0.92
C SER A 59 4.77 9.79 -0.43
N LEU A 60 5.86 9.27 -1.01
CA LEU A 60 6.41 7.98 -0.56
C LEU A 60 6.75 8.02 0.94
N GLU A 61 7.35 9.11 1.40
CA GLU A 61 7.72 9.25 2.81
C GLU A 61 6.50 9.26 3.72
N GLN A 62 5.45 9.97 3.32
CA GLN A 62 4.22 10.04 4.09
C GLN A 62 3.52 8.69 4.16
N LEU A 63 3.52 7.94 3.05
CA LEU A 63 2.95 6.60 3.01
C LEU A 63 3.74 5.64 3.91
N ASP A 64 5.06 5.74 3.90
CA ASP A 64 5.91 4.93 4.75
C ASP A 64 5.59 5.19 6.24
N GLU A 65 5.44 6.46 6.61
CA GLU A 65 5.06 6.83 7.98
C GLU A 65 3.66 6.33 8.35
N LEU A 66 2.72 6.41 7.41
CA LEU A 66 1.36 5.89 7.61
C LEU A 66 1.40 4.40 7.89
N LEU A 67 2.13 3.64 7.06
CA LEU A 67 2.25 2.19 7.23
C LEU A 67 2.87 1.83 8.57
N TYR A 68 3.87 2.58 8.98
CA TYR A 68 4.49 2.40 10.30
C TYR A 68 3.47 2.62 11.42
N SER A 69 2.64 3.66 11.29
CA SER A 69 1.66 4.01 12.31
C SER A 69 0.51 3.02 12.41
N LEU A 70 0.21 2.30 11.33
CA LEU A 70 -0.86 1.30 11.34
C LEU A 70 -0.48 0.02 12.10
N ASN A 71 0.80 -0.15 12.39
CA ASN A 71 1.29 -1.20 13.26
C ASN A 71 1.10 -2.62 12.69
N TYR A 72 1.00 -2.75 11.38
CA TYR A 72 1.06 -4.03 10.69
C TYR A 72 2.50 -4.38 10.35
N ASP A 73 2.73 -5.65 10.08
CA ASP A 73 4.07 -6.15 9.79
C ASP A 73 4.46 -5.88 8.33
N VAL A 74 4.71 -4.62 8.03
CA VAL A 74 5.07 -4.15 6.70
C VAL A 74 6.58 -4.17 6.55
N VAL A 75 7.06 -4.81 5.48
CA VAL A 75 8.50 -4.89 5.18
C VAL A 75 8.97 -3.59 4.54
N GLY A 76 8.17 -3.02 3.64
CA GLY A 76 8.53 -1.79 2.99
C GLY A 76 7.54 -1.38 1.93
N ILE A 77 7.79 -0.21 1.34
CA ILE A 77 7.00 0.32 0.24
C ILE A 77 7.96 0.87 -0.81
N VAL A 78 7.64 0.63 -2.06
CA VAL A 78 8.41 1.17 -3.20
C VAL A 78 7.45 1.77 -4.21
N GLU A 79 7.91 2.78 -4.92
CA GLU A 79 7.18 3.33 -6.05
C GLU A 79 7.28 2.35 -7.22
N GLN A 80 6.16 2.13 -7.83
CA GLN A 80 6.05 1.19 -8.95
C GLN A 80 6.64 1.76 -10.23
#